data_9467c8c115f0518a23d173a4f4c3f6c3
#
_entry.id   9467c8c115f0518a23d173a4f4c3f6c3
#
_cell.length_a   1.000
_cell.length_b   1.000
_cell.length_c   1.000
_cell.angle_alpha   90.00
_cell.angle_beta   90.00
_cell.angle_gamma   90.00
#
_symmetry.space_group_name_H-M   'P 1'
#
loop_
_entity.id
_entity.type
_entity.pdbx_description
1 polymer ?
#
loop_
_entity_poly.entity_id
_entity_poly.type
_entity_poly.pdbx_seq_one_letter_code
_entity_poly.pdbx_strand_id
1 'polypeptide(L)'
;MIDWHSGQFLAVAMGRGRTHDLRLWRESAVRLAPDRLCLADSGYQGLARQHEATILPKRKPPRKPLPEAEKAGNRALASVRIRIEHAIRRLKRFRIFSERYRNRRRRFGLRLHLLAGLLNYQAAHPI
;
A
#
# COMPACT_ATOMS: atom_id res chain seq x y z
N MET A 1 -4.08 0.94 0.83
CA MET A 1 -3.98 2.23 0.14
C MET A 1 -4.09 3.34 1.15
N ILE A 2 -3.30 4.39 1.00
CA ILE A 2 -3.17 5.47 1.98
C ILE A 2 -3.21 6.79 1.22
N ASP A 3 -3.92 7.76 1.73
CA ASP A 3 -3.88 9.13 1.24
C ASP A 3 -2.53 9.77 1.59
N TRP A 4 -1.88 10.37 0.61
CA TRP A 4 -0.55 10.95 0.77
C TRP A 4 -0.54 12.15 1.72
N HIS A 5 -1.54 13.01 1.66
CA HIS A 5 -1.58 14.24 2.43
C HIS A 5 -1.94 13.99 3.90
N SER A 6 -3.03 13.28 4.13
CA SER A 6 -3.53 13.01 5.48
C SER A 6 -2.86 11.83 6.17
N GLY A 7 -2.26 10.90 5.41
CA GLY A 7 -1.74 9.63 5.93
C GLY A 7 -2.84 8.66 6.41
N GLN A 8 -4.09 8.91 6.03
CA GLN A 8 -5.24 8.08 6.37
C GLN A 8 -5.32 6.85 5.46
N PHE A 9 -5.84 5.76 6.00
CA PHE A 9 -6.13 4.56 5.23
C PHE A 9 -7.39 4.77 4.40
N LEU A 10 -7.27 4.76 3.08
CA LEU A 10 -8.39 4.84 2.14
C LEU A 10 -8.99 3.45 1.88
N ALA A 11 -8.16 2.44 1.84
CA ALA A 11 -8.59 1.05 1.71
C ALA A 11 -7.55 0.12 2.31
N VAL A 12 -8.02 -0.97 2.88
CA VAL A 12 -7.20 -2.08 3.36
C VAL A 12 -7.77 -3.38 2.81
N ALA A 13 -6.89 -4.28 2.41
CA ALA A 13 -7.26 -5.59 1.91
C ALA A 13 -6.28 -6.64 2.43
N MET A 14 -6.74 -7.86 2.47
CA MET A 14 -5.96 -9.01 2.91
C MET A 14 -6.04 -10.13 1.91
N GLY A 15 -4.90 -10.76 1.69
CA GLY A 15 -4.78 -12.01 0.98
C GLY A 15 -4.13 -13.09 1.83
N ARG A 16 -4.13 -14.32 1.34
CA ARG A 16 -3.28 -15.38 1.89
C ARG A 16 -1.82 -15.02 1.62
N GLY A 17 -0.88 -15.44 2.48
CA GLY A 17 0.52 -14.99 2.49
C GLY A 17 1.33 -15.13 1.18
N ARG A 18 0.81 -15.87 0.20
CA ARG A 18 1.39 -16.00 -1.15
C ARG A 18 0.59 -15.26 -2.24
N THR A 19 -0.42 -14.47 -1.86
CA THR A 19 -1.19 -13.70 -2.85
C THR A 19 -0.34 -12.53 -3.35
N HIS A 20 -0.17 -12.46 -4.67
CA HIS A 20 0.56 -11.36 -5.32
C HIS A 20 -0.22 -10.04 -5.17
N ASP A 21 0.48 -8.94 -4.92
CA ASP A 21 -0.13 -7.63 -4.62
C ASP A 21 -1.10 -7.14 -5.69
N LEU A 22 -0.75 -7.28 -6.96
CA LEU A 22 -1.63 -6.91 -8.08
C LEU A 22 -2.91 -7.74 -8.11
N ARG A 23 -2.84 -9.03 -7.73
CA ARG A 23 -4.03 -9.89 -7.61
C ARG A 23 -4.91 -9.40 -6.46
N LEU A 24 -4.31 -9.11 -5.31
CA LEU A 24 -5.04 -8.57 -4.17
C LEU A 24 -5.73 -7.26 -4.50
N TRP A 25 -5.08 -6.38 -5.26
CA TRP A 25 -5.69 -5.16 -5.78
C TRP A 25 -6.94 -5.45 -6.61
N ARG A 26 -6.85 -6.36 -7.57
CA ARG A 26 -7.98 -6.74 -8.45
C ARG A 26 -9.16 -7.32 -7.66
N GLU A 27 -8.86 -8.18 -6.69
CA GLU A 27 -9.85 -8.84 -5.83
C GLU A 27 -10.49 -7.88 -4.81
N SER A 28 -9.79 -6.81 -4.41
CA SER A 28 -10.28 -5.84 -3.44
C SER A 28 -11.43 -4.96 -3.94
N ALA A 29 -11.72 -4.99 -5.22
CA ALA A 29 -12.72 -4.15 -5.88
C ALA A 29 -12.54 -2.62 -5.67
N VAL A 30 -11.37 -2.19 -5.18
CA VAL A 30 -11.04 -0.78 -5.04
C VAL A 30 -10.99 -0.14 -6.42
N ARG A 31 -11.61 1.02 -6.56
CA ARG A 31 -11.57 1.83 -7.78
C ARG A 31 -11.08 3.22 -7.42
N LEU A 32 -10.12 3.71 -8.21
CA LEU A 32 -9.65 5.10 -8.13
C LEU A 32 -10.32 5.91 -9.23
N ALA A 33 -10.64 7.17 -8.93
CA ALA A 33 -11.05 8.10 -9.96
C ALA A 33 -9.90 8.30 -10.96
N PRO A 34 -10.19 8.45 -12.27
CA PRO A 34 -9.15 8.47 -13.32
C PRO A 34 -8.11 9.58 -13.14
N ASP A 35 -8.50 10.70 -12.51
CA ASP A 35 -7.66 11.86 -12.22
C ASP A 35 -6.76 11.69 -10.99
N ARG A 36 -6.92 10.61 -10.24
CA ARG A 36 -6.15 10.36 -9.00
C ARG A 36 -4.82 9.71 -9.30
N LEU A 37 -3.74 10.39 -8.92
CA LEU A 37 -2.39 9.84 -9.02
C LEU A 37 -2.22 8.69 -8.01
N CYS A 38 -1.80 7.53 -8.51
CA CYS A 38 -1.48 6.35 -7.70
C CYS A 38 0.04 6.09 -7.73
N LEU A 39 0.66 6.11 -6.56
CA LEU A 39 2.05 5.70 -6.40
C LEU A 39 2.05 4.27 -5.84
N ALA A 40 2.69 3.36 -6.53
CA ALA A 40 2.75 1.96 -6.12
C ALA A 40 4.18 1.41 -6.17
N ASP A 41 4.41 0.29 -5.51
CA ASP A 41 5.71 -0.35 -5.51
C ASP A 41 5.87 -1.39 -6.63
N SER A 42 7.01 -2.06 -6.67
CA SER A 42 7.33 -3.04 -7.70
C SER A 42 6.41 -4.28 -7.70
N GLY A 43 5.71 -4.56 -6.60
CA GLY A 43 4.73 -5.63 -6.51
C GLY A 43 3.47 -5.39 -7.35
N TYR A 44 3.22 -4.14 -7.73
CA TYR A 44 2.06 -3.72 -8.52
C TYR A 44 2.37 -3.53 -10.01
N GLN A 45 3.40 -4.18 -10.54
CA GLN A 45 3.69 -4.13 -11.98
C GLN A 45 2.47 -4.59 -12.80
N GLY A 46 2.06 -3.75 -13.78
CA GLY A 46 0.85 -3.95 -14.57
C GLY A 46 -0.38 -3.19 -14.05
N LEU A 47 -0.30 -2.51 -12.89
CA LEU A 47 -1.40 -1.66 -12.39
C LEU A 47 -1.72 -0.51 -13.36
N ALA A 48 -0.72 0.05 -14.02
CA ALA A 48 -0.90 1.12 -15.01
C ALA A 48 -1.82 0.76 -16.18
N ARG A 49 -2.01 -0.54 -16.45
CA ARG A 49 -2.99 -1.01 -17.45
C ARG A 49 -4.45 -0.89 -16.98
N GLN A 50 -4.68 -0.72 -15.68
CA GLN A 50 -6.01 -0.62 -15.06
C GLN A 50 -6.28 0.80 -14.57
N HIS A 51 -5.23 1.55 -14.25
CA HIS A 51 -5.28 2.93 -13.79
C HIS A 51 -4.10 3.67 -14.40
N GLU A 52 -4.37 4.47 -15.43
CA GLU A 52 -3.33 5.13 -16.24
C GLU A 52 -2.46 6.08 -15.41
N ALA A 53 -3.06 6.83 -14.49
CA ALA A 53 -2.36 7.73 -13.59
C ALA A 53 -1.60 6.98 -12.47
N THR A 54 -0.83 5.93 -12.83
CA THR A 54 -0.02 5.13 -11.91
C THR A 54 1.45 5.33 -12.15
N ILE A 55 2.19 5.65 -11.10
CA ILE A 55 3.65 5.72 -11.10
C ILE A 55 4.22 4.51 -10.38
N LEU A 56 5.10 3.78 -11.06
CA LEU A 56 5.78 2.59 -10.57
C LEU A 56 7.29 2.75 -10.68
N PRO A 57 8.08 2.15 -9.78
CA PRO A 57 9.53 2.14 -9.93
C PRO A 57 9.96 1.40 -11.19
N LYS A 58 10.94 1.94 -11.88
CA LYS A 58 11.54 1.29 -13.05
C LYS A 58 12.34 0.07 -12.62
N ARG A 59 12.08 -1.06 -13.27
CA ARG A 59 12.84 -2.30 -13.04
C ARG A 59 14.17 -2.25 -13.77
N LYS A 60 15.20 -2.74 -13.11
CA LYS A 60 16.51 -2.95 -13.75
C LYS A 60 16.38 -4.02 -14.84
N PRO A 61 16.77 -3.72 -16.10
CA PRO A 61 16.81 -4.72 -17.15
C PRO A 61 17.86 -5.81 -16.83
N PRO A 62 17.69 -7.04 -17.33
CA PRO A 62 18.70 -8.06 -17.20
C PRO A 62 20.01 -7.59 -17.85
N ARG A 63 21.14 -7.77 -17.16
CA ARG A 63 22.49 -7.51 -17.66
C ARG A 63 22.83 -6.06 -18.02
N LYS A 64 21.95 -5.08 -17.74
CA LYS A 64 22.23 -3.66 -17.97
C LYS A 64 21.96 -2.85 -16.69
N PRO A 65 22.80 -1.84 -16.37
CA PRO A 65 22.50 -0.93 -15.28
C PRO A 65 21.31 -0.04 -15.66
N LEU A 66 20.56 0.39 -14.64
CA LEU A 66 19.54 1.44 -14.82
C LEU A 66 20.24 2.77 -15.15
N PRO A 67 19.72 3.55 -16.11
CA PRO A 67 20.15 4.92 -16.34
C PRO A 67 20.05 5.76 -15.06
N GLU A 68 20.94 6.74 -14.89
CA GLU A 68 20.98 7.53 -13.65
C GLU A 68 19.67 8.33 -13.41
N ALA A 69 19.04 8.82 -14.47
CA ALA A 69 17.75 9.49 -14.39
C ALA A 69 16.65 8.57 -13.82
N GLU A 70 16.63 7.30 -14.23
CA GLU A 70 15.67 6.31 -13.70
C GLU A 70 15.98 5.91 -12.24
N LYS A 71 17.26 5.87 -11.87
CA LYS A 71 17.66 5.66 -10.47
C LYS A 71 17.23 6.85 -9.60
N ALA A 72 17.39 8.08 -10.09
CA ALA A 72 16.93 9.29 -9.39
C ALA A 72 15.41 9.27 -9.20
N GLY A 73 14.64 8.90 -10.22
CA GLY A 73 13.19 8.72 -10.14
C GLY A 73 12.79 7.66 -9.12
N ASN A 74 13.49 6.52 -9.12
CA ASN A 74 13.24 5.47 -8.12
C ASN A 74 13.58 5.92 -6.69
N ARG A 75 14.62 6.73 -6.49
CA ARG A 75 14.96 7.32 -5.18
C ARG A 75 13.87 8.30 -4.71
N ALA A 76 13.37 9.15 -5.61
CA ALA A 76 12.26 10.06 -5.30
C ALA A 76 11.00 9.28 -4.89
N LEU A 77 10.66 8.23 -5.62
CA LEU A 77 9.54 7.35 -5.26
C LEU A 77 9.76 6.66 -3.89
N ALA A 78 10.97 6.23 -3.60
CA ALA A 78 11.31 5.61 -2.31
C ALA A 78 11.10 6.59 -1.14
N SER A 79 11.45 7.87 -1.29
CA SER A 79 11.24 8.88 -0.26
C SER A 79 9.74 9.10 0.05
N VAL A 80 8.91 9.04 -0.98
CA VAL A 80 7.45 9.10 -0.83
C VAL A 80 6.90 7.91 -0.04
N ARG A 81 7.46 6.73 -0.24
CA ARG A 81 7.03 5.48 0.44
C ARG A 81 7.24 5.50 1.95
N ILE A 82 8.13 6.32 2.47
CA ILE A 82 8.38 6.45 3.92
C ILE A 82 7.08 6.74 4.68
N ARG A 83 6.21 7.59 4.15
CA ARG A 83 4.90 7.88 4.76
C ARG A 83 4.00 6.63 4.83
N ILE A 84 4.01 5.82 3.78
CA ILE A 84 3.26 4.56 3.74
C ILE A 84 3.80 3.59 4.81
N GLU A 85 5.12 3.49 4.93
CA GLU A 85 5.76 2.66 5.96
C GLU A 85 5.42 3.13 7.37
N HIS A 86 5.36 4.44 7.61
CA HIS A 86 4.94 4.99 8.90
C HIS A 86 3.47 4.64 9.21
N ALA A 87 2.57 4.72 8.24
CA ALA A 87 1.18 4.32 8.43
C ALA A 87 1.06 2.81 8.70
N ILE A 88 1.81 1.97 7.97
CA ILE A 88 1.86 0.52 8.21
C ILE A 88 2.45 0.21 9.60
N ARG A 89 3.47 0.95 10.04
CA ARG A 89 4.01 0.80 11.40
C ARG A 89 2.97 1.11 12.47
N ARG A 90 2.16 2.16 12.30
CA ARG A 90 1.04 2.45 13.21
C ARG A 90 0.08 1.28 13.32
N LEU A 91 -0.28 0.66 12.19
CA LEU A 91 -1.13 -0.52 12.16
C LEU A 91 -0.46 -1.73 12.87
N LYS A 92 0.84 -1.96 12.63
CA LYS A 92 1.61 -3.05 13.24
C LYS A 92 1.87 -2.88 14.75
N ARG A 93 1.60 -1.72 15.34
CA ARG A 93 1.61 -1.57 16.81
C ARG A 93 0.56 -2.44 17.50
N PHE A 94 -0.51 -2.79 16.81
CA PHE A 94 -1.47 -3.77 17.32
C PHE A 94 -0.91 -5.18 17.16
N ARG A 95 -0.78 -5.90 18.26
CA ARG A 95 -0.20 -7.25 18.31
C ARG A 95 -0.87 -8.23 17.35
N ILE A 96 -2.16 -8.03 17.06
CA ILE A 96 -2.92 -8.82 16.10
C ILE A 96 -2.31 -8.81 14.67
N PHE A 97 -1.51 -7.80 14.31
CA PHE A 97 -0.85 -7.67 13.00
C PHE A 97 0.66 -7.89 13.05
N SER A 98 1.27 -7.86 14.24
CA SER A 98 2.71 -8.08 14.42
C SER A 98 3.05 -9.51 14.82
N GLU A 99 2.11 -10.25 15.41
CA GLU A 99 2.30 -11.61 15.90
C GLU A 99 1.54 -12.65 15.07
N ARG A 100 1.89 -13.93 15.26
CA ARG A 100 1.15 -15.03 14.63
C ARG A 100 -0.27 -15.03 15.13
N TYR A 101 -1.23 -14.82 14.22
CA TYR A 101 -2.64 -14.83 14.54
C TYR A 101 -3.13 -16.23 14.88
N ARG A 102 -3.58 -16.43 16.12
CA ARG A 102 -3.99 -17.73 16.68
C ARG A 102 -5.51 -17.96 16.67
N ASN A 103 -6.30 -16.91 16.41
CA ASN A 103 -7.75 -16.98 16.39
C ASN A 103 -8.31 -17.38 15.02
N ARG A 104 -9.63 -17.65 14.97
CA ARG A 104 -10.32 -17.96 13.70
C ARG A 104 -10.16 -16.82 12.67
N ARG A 105 -9.65 -17.13 11.48
CA ARG A 105 -9.36 -16.17 10.41
C ARG A 105 -10.62 -15.51 9.82
N ARG A 106 -11.80 -16.09 10.03
CA ARG A 106 -13.07 -15.63 9.41
C ARG A 106 -13.37 -14.15 9.63
N ARG A 107 -12.97 -13.55 10.75
CA ARG A 107 -13.23 -12.13 11.07
C ARG A 107 -11.98 -11.27 11.08
N PHE A 108 -10.87 -11.76 10.55
CA PHE A 108 -9.61 -11.00 10.59
C PHE A 108 -9.67 -9.74 9.71
N GLY A 109 -10.28 -9.82 8.52
CA GLY A 109 -10.49 -8.66 7.65
C GLY A 109 -11.32 -7.57 8.31
N LEU A 110 -12.38 -7.92 9.02
CA LEU A 110 -13.19 -6.98 9.78
C LEU A 110 -12.37 -6.23 10.85
N ARG A 111 -11.52 -6.94 11.56
CA ARG A 111 -10.61 -6.34 12.56
C ARG A 111 -9.59 -5.39 11.91
N LEU A 112 -9.07 -5.74 10.74
CA LEU A 112 -8.18 -4.86 9.97
C LEU A 112 -8.88 -3.56 9.60
N HIS A 113 -10.12 -3.61 9.10
CA HIS A 113 -10.90 -2.41 8.76
C HIS A 113 -11.22 -1.57 10.00
N LEU A 114 -11.60 -2.21 11.10
CA LEU A 114 -11.89 -1.53 12.36
C LEU A 114 -10.67 -0.76 12.88
N LEU A 115 -9.50 -1.40 12.91
CA LEU A 115 -8.26 -0.78 13.40
C LEU A 115 -7.75 0.30 12.44
N ALA A 116 -7.90 0.14 11.13
CA ALA A 116 -7.59 1.18 10.17
C ALA A 116 -8.50 2.41 10.36
N GLY A 117 -9.80 2.18 10.59
CA GLY A 117 -10.77 3.25 10.91
C GLY A 117 -10.43 3.96 12.21
N LEU A 118 -10.05 3.23 13.26
CA LEU A 118 -9.63 3.81 14.54
C LEU A 118 -8.37 4.69 14.37
N LEU A 119 -7.38 4.23 13.60
CA LEU A 119 -6.19 5.02 13.31
C LEU A 119 -6.50 6.27 12.48
N ASN A 120 -7.46 6.19 11.56
CA ASN A 120 -7.94 7.35 10.81
C ASN A 120 -8.62 8.35 11.75
N TYR A 121 -9.46 7.87 12.66
CA TYR A 121 -10.11 8.72 13.66
C TYR A 121 -9.09 9.45 14.53
N GLN A 122 -8.07 8.73 15.05
CA GLN A 122 -7.00 9.33 15.84
C GLN A 122 -6.18 10.37 15.04
N ALA A 123 -5.97 10.12 13.74
CA ALA A 123 -5.25 11.06 12.88
C ALA A 123 -6.06 12.34 12.62
N ALA A 124 -7.38 12.24 12.57
CA ALA A 124 -8.28 13.38 12.39
C ALA A 124 -8.53 14.16 13.70
N HIS A 125 -8.35 13.51 14.85
CA HIS A 125 -8.60 14.07 16.18
C HIS A 125 -7.36 13.88 17.07
N PRO A 126 -6.25 14.58 16.80
CA PRO A 126 -5.06 14.51 17.66
C PRO A 126 -5.39 15.07 19.06
N ILE A 127 -4.97 14.33 20.08
CA ILE A 127 -5.09 14.76 21.48
C ILE A 127 -3.97 15.75 21.79
#